data_9cedc305c5fea182198f2b4781c6c922
#
_entry.id   9cedc305c5fea182198f2b4781c6c922
#
_cell.length_a   1.000
_cell.length_b   1.000
_cell.length_c   1.000
_cell.angle_alpha   90.00
_cell.angle_beta   90.00
_cell.angle_gamma   90.00
#
_symmetry.space_group_name_H-M   'P 1'
#
loop_
_entity.id
_entity.type
_entity.pdbx_description
1 polymer ?
#
loop_
_entity_poly.entity_id
_entity_poly.type
_entity_poly.pdbx_seq_one_letter_code
_entity_poly.pdbx_strand_id
1 'polypeptide(L)'
;MKSYKTTPPSFQTVLKHPWLWISTFFGSGCITPAPGTWGSFAAWGVFWLLDMWLGRSFIWAAALVLFVLGCVSVGKSTPYLNKVDHGSIVVDEVVAVWVVLLLTPLGFWWQLSSVIAFRFFDIVKLPPASVLDRGRQNGFTVMLDDIFAAVYAILVINSMAWVAGFYGAASPIWILQ
;
A
#
# COMPACT_ATOMS: atom_id res chain seq x y z
N MET A 1 11.41 -2.49 21.76
CA MET A 1 11.12 -2.80 20.35
C MET A 1 12.23 -3.72 19.82
N LYS A 2 12.02 -5.03 19.70
CA LYS A 2 13.01 -5.93 19.08
C LYS A 2 12.83 -5.83 17.56
N SER A 3 13.70 -5.10 16.88
CA SER A 3 13.80 -5.12 15.43
C SER A 3 14.25 -6.53 15.01
N TYR A 4 13.30 -7.39 14.71
CA TYR A 4 13.62 -8.61 13.99
C TYR A 4 13.92 -8.19 12.54
N LYS A 5 15.21 -8.04 12.21
CA LYS A 5 15.65 -7.96 10.82
C LYS A 5 15.28 -9.27 10.14
N THR A 6 14.12 -9.30 9.52
CA THR A 6 13.73 -10.42 8.67
C THR A 6 14.61 -10.37 7.43
N THR A 7 15.34 -11.46 7.15
CA THR A 7 16.12 -11.55 5.91
C THR A 7 15.16 -11.71 4.74
N PRO A 8 15.23 -10.84 3.73
CA PRO A 8 14.35 -10.96 2.57
C PRO A 8 14.62 -12.28 1.84
N PRO A 9 13.60 -12.86 1.18
CA PRO A 9 13.81 -14.04 0.35
C PRO A 9 14.74 -13.68 -0.82
N SER A 10 15.51 -14.67 -1.31
CA SER A 10 16.33 -14.46 -2.48
C SER A 10 15.46 -14.20 -3.71
N PHE A 11 15.93 -13.37 -4.62
CA PHE A 11 15.19 -13.07 -5.86
C PHE A 11 14.88 -14.35 -6.67
N GLN A 12 15.78 -15.33 -6.62
CA GLN A 12 15.54 -16.64 -7.24
C GLN A 12 14.36 -17.39 -6.59
N THR A 13 14.19 -17.26 -5.29
CA THR A 13 13.03 -17.84 -4.56
C THR A 13 11.74 -17.16 -4.99
N VAL A 14 11.75 -15.83 -5.09
CA VAL A 14 10.60 -15.06 -5.56
C VAL A 14 10.20 -15.52 -6.96
N LEU A 15 11.16 -15.65 -7.89
CA LEU A 15 10.90 -16.07 -9.28
C LEU A 15 10.25 -17.47 -9.40
N LYS A 16 10.52 -18.37 -8.47
CA LYS A 16 10.00 -19.74 -8.49
C LYS A 16 8.59 -19.88 -7.91
N HIS A 17 8.11 -18.89 -7.17
CA HIS A 17 6.86 -19.00 -6.43
C HIS A 17 5.90 -17.84 -6.77
N PRO A 18 4.80 -18.08 -7.51
CA PRO A 18 3.91 -17.02 -7.96
C PRO A 18 3.27 -16.22 -6.82
N TRP A 19 3.04 -16.86 -5.66
CA TRP A 19 2.52 -16.17 -4.49
C TRP A 19 3.49 -15.15 -3.90
N LEU A 20 4.81 -15.44 -3.96
CA LEU A 20 5.83 -14.48 -3.56
C LEU A 20 5.92 -13.31 -4.54
N TRP A 21 5.69 -13.53 -5.83
CA TRP A 21 5.62 -12.44 -6.80
C TRP A 21 4.55 -11.42 -6.45
N ILE A 22 3.36 -11.90 -6.09
CA ILE A 22 2.25 -11.03 -5.70
C ILE A 22 2.55 -10.37 -4.37
N SER A 23 2.89 -11.14 -3.33
CA SER A 23 3.08 -10.61 -1.97
C SER A 23 4.26 -9.65 -1.85
N THR A 24 5.34 -9.85 -2.62
CA THR A 24 6.50 -8.95 -2.66
C THR A 24 6.40 -7.88 -3.75
N PHE A 25 5.28 -7.79 -4.44
CA PHE A 25 5.06 -6.92 -5.60
C PHE A 25 6.24 -6.95 -6.56
N PHE A 26 6.37 -8.08 -7.26
CA PHE A 26 7.45 -8.35 -8.23
C PHE A 26 8.87 -8.23 -7.66
N GLY A 27 9.03 -8.45 -6.36
CA GLY A 27 10.32 -8.41 -5.66
C GLY A 27 10.73 -7.03 -5.14
N SER A 28 9.91 -5.98 -5.30
CA SER A 28 10.18 -4.65 -4.71
C SER A 28 10.33 -4.73 -3.18
N GLY A 29 9.55 -5.60 -2.52
CA GLY A 29 9.65 -5.88 -1.10
C GLY A 29 10.93 -6.62 -0.66
N CYS A 30 11.78 -7.05 -1.59
CA CYS A 30 13.08 -7.65 -1.28
C CYS A 30 14.20 -6.62 -1.17
N ILE A 31 13.95 -5.37 -1.52
CA ILE A 31 14.95 -4.30 -1.49
C ILE A 31 15.15 -3.82 -0.05
N THR A 32 16.39 -3.85 0.44
CA THR A 32 16.77 -3.36 1.76
C THR A 32 17.71 -2.15 1.65
N PRO A 33 17.64 -1.17 2.58
CA PRO A 33 16.75 -1.07 3.73
C PRO A 33 15.33 -0.62 3.38
N ALA A 34 14.39 -0.81 4.30
CA ALA A 34 13.01 -0.29 4.21
C ALA A 34 12.19 -0.83 3.02
N PRO A 35 11.94 -2.16 2.94
CA PRO A 35 11.23 -2.78 1.82
C PRO A 35 9.86 -2.16 1.54
N GLY A 36 9.11 -1.78 2.57
CA GLY A 36 7.83 -1.12 2.42
C GLY A 36 7.93 0.26 1.77
N THR A 37 8.97 1.01 2.02
CA THR A 37 9.20 2.29 1.31
C THR A 37 9.42 2.04 -0.18
N TRP A 38 10.22 1.04 -0.54
CA TRP A 38 10.42 0.66 -1.94
C TRP A 38 9.15 0.10 -2.58
N GLY A 39 8.36 -0.68 -1.81
CA GLY A 39 7.03 -1.14 -2.22
C GLY A 39 6.09 0.02 -2.54
N SER A 40 6.02 1.02 -1.66
CA SER A 40 5.18 2.21 -1.85
C SER A 40 5.62 3.06 -3.06
N PHE A 41 6.93 3.23 -3.29
CA PHE A 41 7.43 3.93 -4.48
C PHE A 41 7.18 3.14 -5.77
N ALA A 42 7.35 1.82 -5.74
CA ALA A 42 7.02 0.97 -6.87
C ALA A 42 5.50 1.02 -7.17
N ALA A 43 4.66 1.00 -6.15
CA ALA A 43 3.22 1.17 -6.27
C ALA A 43 2.85 2.51 -6.93
N TRP A 44 3.48 3.60 -6.51
CA TRP A 44 3.26 4.92 -7.09
C TRP A 44 3.69 4.99 -8.56
N GLY A 45 4.86 4.43 -8.89
CA GLY A 45 5.30 4.37 -10.29
C GLY A 45 4.36 3.57 -11.18
N VAL A 46 3.89 2.41 -10.70
CA VAL A 46 2.91 1.59 -11.43
C VAL A 46 1.55 2.30 -11.52
N PHE A 47 1.11 2.96 -10.45
CA PHE A 47 -0.10 3.80 -10.48
C PHE A 47 -0.03 4.82 -11.62
N TRP A 48 1.07 5.52 -11.74
CA TRP A 48 1.27 6.54 -12.78
C TRP A 48 1.18 5.95 -14.18
N LEU A 49 1.79 4.81 -14.41
CA LEU A 49 1.71 4.09 -15.69
C LEU A 49 0.27 3.64 -15.99
N LEU A 50 -0.42 3.07 -15.01
CA LEU A 50 -1.80 2.61 -15.18
C LEU A 50 -2.76 3.78 -15.41
N ASP A 51 -2.60 4.89 -14.68
CA ASP A 51 -3.44 6.08 -14.84
C ASP A 51 -3.28 6.69 -16.24
N MET A 52 -2.06 6.72 -16.75
CA MET A 52 -1.75 7.24 -18.08
C MET A 52 -2.34 6.38 -19.21
N TRP A 53 -2.36 5.05 -19.05
CA TRP A 53 -2.74 4.14 -20.15
C TRP A 53 -4.16 3.61 -20.04
N LEU A 54 -4.67 3.38 -18.84
CA LEU A 54 -5.92 2.66 -18.58
C LEU A 54 -6.93 3.47 -17.76
N GLY A 55 -6.49 4.57 -17.16
CA GLY A 55 -7.33 5.46 -16.38
C GLY A 55 -7.70 4.94 -14.98
N ARG A 56 -8.29 5.82 -14.18
CA ARG A 56 -8.57 5.60 -12.75
C ARG A 56 -9.58 4.49 -12.47
N SER A 57 -10.58 4.33 -13.33
CA SER A 57 -11.58 3.26 -13.17
C SER A 57 -10.94 1.88 -13.22
N PHE A 58 -9.93 1.69 -14.08
CA PHE A 58 -9.17 0.45 -14.13
C PHE A 58 -8.39 0.22 -12.84
N ILE A 59 -7.77 1.28 -12.28
CA ILE A 59 -6.98 1.17 -11.05
C ILE A 59 -7.86 0.77 -9.85
N TRP A 60 -9.10 1.26 -9.76
CA TRP A 60 -10.06 0.80 -8.75
C TRP A 60 -10.32 -0.69 -8.85
N ALA A 61 -10.60 -1.19 -10.06
CA ALA A 61 -10.81 -2.61 -10.28
C ALA A 61 -9.54 -3.43 -9.97
N ALA A 62 -8.38 -2.95 -10.41
CA ALA A 62 -7.10 -3.61 -10.15
C ALA A 62 -6.75 -3.64 -8.66
N ALA A 63 -7.02 -2.56 -7.91
CA ALA A 63 -6.81 -2.49 -6.46
C ALA A 63 -7.70 -3.51 -5.73
N LEU A 64 -8.97 -3.63 -6.12
CA LEU A 64 -9.87 -4.62 -5.54
C LEU A 64 -9.40 -6.06 -5.82
N VAL A 65 -9.04 -6.36 -7.06
CA VAL A 65 -8.50 -7.67 -7.43
C VAL A 65 -7.21 -7.96 -6.67
N LEU A 66 -6.30 -6.98 -6.60
CA LEU A 66 -5.03 -7.13 -5.90
C LEU A 66 -5.22 -7.28 -4.39
N PHE A 67 -6.22 -6.63 -3.79
CA PHE A 67 -6.59 -6.85 -2.39
C PHE A 67 -6.99 -8.30 -2.13
N VAL A 68 -7.88 -8.87 -2.96
CA VAL A 68 -8.32 -10.27 -2.81
C VAL A 68 -7.14 -11.23 -3.03
N LEU A 69 -6.36 -11.02 -4.08
CA LEU A 69 -5.14 -11.81 -4.35
C LEU A 69 -4.11 -11.64 -3.23
N GLY A 70 -3.98 -10.45 -2.66
CA GLY A 70 -3.12 -10.14 -1.52
C GLY A 70 -3.50 -10.98 -0.30
N CYS A 71 -4.78 -11.02 0.06
CA CYS A 71 -5.24 -11.85 1.17
C CYS A 71 -4.83 -13.33 1.02
N VAL A 72 -4.92 -13.86 -0.20
CA VAL A 72 -4.52 -15.26 -0.49
C VAL A 72 -3.00 -15.40 -0.53
N SER A 73 -2.31 -14.48 -1.20
CA SER A 73 -0.87 -14.57 -1.43
C SER A 73 -0.06 -14.45 -0.13
N VAL A 74 -0.46 -13.58 0.80
CA VAL A 74 0.16 -13.48 2.13
C VAL A 74 0.13 -14.83 2.86
N GLY A 75 -1.03 -15.47 2.92
CA GLY A 75 -1.17 -16.79 3.53
C GLY A 75 -0.33 -17.87 2.85
N LYS A 76 -0.33 -17.88 1.51
CA LYS A 76 0.45 -18.85 0.70
C LYS A 76 1.96 -18.59 0.71
N SER A 77 2.39 -17.37 1.00
CA SER A 77 3.80 -17.00 1.11
C SER A 77 4.41 -17.35 2.47
N THR A 78 3.59 -17.51 3.50
CA THR A 78 4.03 -17.80 4.88
C THR A 78 5.03 -18.97 4.99
N PRO A 79 4.86 -20.13 4.30
CA PRO A 79 5.83 -21.23 4.38
C PRO A 79 7.24 -20.87 3.89
N TYR A 80 7.35 -19.88 3.02
CA TYR A 80 8.64 -19.44 2.45
C TYR A 80 9.27 -18.29 3.25
N LEU A 81 8.44 -17.55 3.99
CA LEU A 81 8.86 -16.38 4.75
C LEU A 81 8.95 -16.63 6.26
N ASN A 82 8.48 -17.79 6.73
CA ASN A 82 8.42 -18.18 8.14
C ASN A 82 7.61 -17.23 9.05
N LYS A 83 6.85 -16.30 8.46
CA LYS A 83 6.02 -15.33 9.17
C LYS A 83 4.90 -14.82 8.25
N VAL A 84 3.69 -14.65 8.80
CA VAL A 84 2.53 -14.14 8.04
C VAL A 84 2.73 -12.69 7.65
N ASP A 85 3.15 -11.86 8.61
CA ASP A 85 3.52 -10.46 8.41
C ASP A 85 5.06 -10.35 8.34
N HIS A 86 5.60 -10.69 7.18
CA HIS A 86 7.03 -10.58 6.92
C HIS A 86 7.32 -9.24 6.24
N GLY A 87 8.38 -8.55 6.66
CA GLY A 87 8.73 -7.22 6.14
C GLY A 87 9.02 -7.13 4.63
N SER A 88 9.04 -8.24 3.90
CA SER A 88 9.12 -8.26 2.43
C SER A 88 7.75 -8.37 1.76
N ILE A 89 6.68 -8.53 2.52
CA ILE A 89 5.32 -8.43 2.01
C ILE A 89 5.04 -6.94 1.88
N VAL A 90 4.64 -6.51 0.70
CA VAL A 90 4.37 -5.10 0.37
C VAL A 90 3.12 -4.94 -0.50
N VAL A 91 2.42 -6.03 -0.79
CA VAL A 91 1.17 -6.00 -1.58
C VAL A 91 0.05 -5.20 -0.89
N ASP A 92 0.01 -5.23 0.44
CA ASP A 92 -0.84 -4.43 1.31
C ASP A 92 -0.58 -2.94 1.12
N GLU A 93 0.67 -2.53 1.19
CA GLU A 93 1.10 -1.15 0.92
C GLU A 93 0.77 -0.71 -0.51
N VAL A 94 0.91 -1.60 -1.50
CA VAL A 94 0.57 -1.26 -2.91
C VAL A 94 -0.90 -0.92 -3.05
N VAL A 95 -1.79 -1.75 -2.51
CA VAL A 95 -3.23 -1.51 -2.55
C VAL A 95 -3.57 -0.23 -1.79
N ALA A 96 -3.02 -0.03 -0.60
CA ALA A 96 -3.24 1.14 0.21
C ALA A 96 -2.79 2.43 -0.48
N VAL A 97 -1.58 2.44 -1.08
CA VAL A 97 -1.07 3.57 -1.86
C VAL A 97 -2.00 3.89 -3.05
N TRP A 98 -2.47 2.88 -3.78
CA TRP A 98 -3.40 3.12 -4.89
C TRP A 98 -4.72 3.73 -4.41
N VAL A 99 -5.28 3.25 -3.30
CA VAL A 99 -6.48 3.83 -2.70
C VAL A 99 -6.25 5.27 -2.27
N VAL A 100 -5.11 5.57 -1.63
CA VAL A 100 -4.74 6.94 -1.24
C VAL A 100 -4.66 7.85 -2.45
N LEU A 101 -3.94 7.45 -3.50
CA LEU A 101 -3.75 8.25 -4.72
C LEU A 101 -5.03 8.46 -5.53
N LEU A 102 -5.96 7.50 -5.46
CA LEU A 102 -7.28 7.62 -6.09
C LEU A 102 -8.18 8.63 -5.37
N LEU A 103 -8.00 8.82 -4.05
CA LEU A 103 -8.86 9.63 -3.19
C LEU A 103 -8.21 10.94 -2.72
N THR A 104 -7.04 11.29 -3.22
CA THR A 104 -6.33 12.53 -2.91
C THR A 104 -6.16 13.40 -4.15
N PRO A 105 -5.83 14.71 -3.98
CA PRO A 105 -5.68 15.62 -5.09
C PRO A 105 -4.63 15.19 -6.11
N LEU A 106 -4.88 15.56 -7.37
CA LEU A 106 -3.95 15.36 -8.47
C LEU A 106 -2.74 16.30 -8.35
N GLY A 107 -1.66 15.89 -8.97
CA GLY A 107 -0.42 16.65 -9.06
C GLY A 107 0.70 16.02 -8.25
N PHE A 108 1.92 16.13 -8.78
CA PHE A 108 3.11 15.46 -8.25
C PHE A 108 3.31 15.69 -6.74
N TRP A 109 3.22 16.94 -6.28
CA TRP A 109 3.45 17.27 -4.87
C TRP A 109 2.38 16.72 -3.94
N TRP A 110 1.12 16.70 -4.39
CA TRP A 110 0.02 16.10 -3.63
C TRP A 110 0.18 14.57 -3.55
N GLN A 111 0.51 13.92 -4.65
CA GLN A 111 0.77 12.48 -4.66
C GLN A 111 1.97 12.11 -3.78
N LEU A 112 3.08 12.85 -3.87
CA LEU A 112 4.25 12.64 -3.02
C LEU A 112 3.90 12.79 -1.54
N SER A 113 3.19 13.87 -1.17
CA SER A 113 2.73 14.10 0.20
C SER A 113 1.80 12.99 0.68
N SER A 114 0.94 12.47 -0.22
CA SER A 114 0.01 11.38 0.07
C SER A 114 0.76 10.07 0.40
N VAL A 115 1.77 9.72 -0.40
CA VAL A 115 2.60 8.53 -0.15
C VAL A 115 3.39 8.68 1.16
N ILE A 116 3.95 9.86 1.43
CA ILE A 116 4.67 10.13 2.68
C ILE A 116 3.73 10.04 3.88
N ALA A 117 2.55 10.65 3.81
CA ALA A 117 1.56 10.59 4.87
C ALA A 117 1.09 9.15 5.14
N PHE A 118 0.82 8.38 4.07
CA PHE A 118 0.50 6.96 4.22
C PHE A 118 1.62 6.21 4.96
N ARG A 119 2.88 6.35 4.52
CA ARG A 119 4.02 5.69 5.19
C ARG A 119 4.18 6.10 6.65
N PHE A 120 3.92 7.36 6.98
CA PHE A 120 3.94 7.83 8.36
C PHE A 120 2.90 7.10 9.21
N PHE A 121 1.64 7.02 8.77
CA PHE A 121 0.57 6.38 9.53
C PHE A 121 0.71 4.86 9.61
N ASP A 122 1.25 4.23 8.57
CA ASP A 122 1.56 2.81 8.56
C ASP A 122 2.67 2.45 9.59
N ILE A 123 3.72 3.27 9.69
CA ILE A 123 4.79 3.06 10.68
C ILE A 123 4.32 3.35 12.10
N VAL A 124 3.52 4.41 12.30
CA VAL A 124 3.01 4.82 13.64
C VAL A 124 1.91 3.89 14.14
N LYS A 125 1.17 3.24 13.24
CA LYS A 125 0.09 2.29 13.53
C LYS A 125 -0.91 2.80 14.55
N LEU A 126 -1.68 3.82 14.16
CA LEU A 126 -2.77 4.34 15.01
C LEU A 126 -3.90 3.31 15.16
N PRO A 127 -4.67 3.31 16.29
CA PRO A 127 -5.87 2.47 16.37
C PRO A 127 -6.88 2.85 15.26
N PRO A 128 -7.57 1.87 14.61
CA PRO A 128 -7.66 0.45 14.94
C PRO A 128 -6.55 -0.43 14.34
N ALA A 129 -5.68 0.08 13.46
CA ALA A 129 -4.60 -0.69 12.85
C ALA A 129 -3.71 -1.39 13.90
N SER A 130 -3.29 -0.67 14.94
CA SER A 130 -2.49 -1.24 16.04
C SER A 130 -3.18 -2.38 16.81
N VAL A 131 -4.51 -2.46 16.78
CA VAL A 131 -5.26 -3.56 17.41
C VAL A 131 -5.26 -4.78 16.52
N LEU A 132 -5.40 -4.60 15.20
CA LEU A 132 -5.33 -5.69 14.22
C LEU A 132 -3.93 -6.31 14.17
N ASP A 133 -2.90 -5.49 14.21
CA ASP A 133 -1.49 -5.94 14.20
C ASP A 133 -1.13 -6.82 15.40
N ARG A 134 -1.76 -6.58 16.57
CA ARG A 134 -1.58 -7.37 17.80
C ARG A 134 -2.43 -8.64 17.84
N GLY A 135 -3.42 -8.75 16.97
CA GLY A 135 -4.35 -9.87 16.91
C GLY A 135 -3.78 -11.09 16.18
N ARG A 136 -4.69 -12.02 15.85
CA ARG A 136 -4.34 -13.18 15.04
C ARG A 136 -4.09 -12.73 13.59
N GLN A 137 -2.83 -12.69 13.19
CA GLN A 137 -2.44 -12.31 11.84
C GLN A 137 -2.85 -13.37 10.82
N ASN A 138 -3.53 -12.95 9.78
CA ASN A 138 -3.83 -13.71 8.58
C ASN A 138 -3.76 -12.76 7.36
N GLY A 139 -3.85 -13.28 6.14
CA GLY A 139 -3.73 -12.45 4.95
C GLY A 139 -4.73 -11.30 4.88
N PHE A 140 -5.94 -11.48 5.40
CA PHE A 140 -6.95 -10.41 5.43
C PHE A 140 -6.61 -9.32 6.44
N THR A 141 -6.16 -9.67 7.64
CA THR A 141 -5.81 -8.67 8.67
C THR A 141 -4.56 -7.87 8.28
N VAL A 142 -3.58 -8.48 7.62
CA VAL A 142 -2.41 -7.78 7.07
C VAL A 142 -2.85 -6.76 6.02
N MET A 143 -3.67 -7.17 5.04
CA MET A 143 -4.17 -6.26 4.01
C MET A 143 -5.04 -5.13 4.58
N LEU A 144 -5.80 -5.39 5.65
CA LEU A 144 -6.71 -4.41 6.24
C LEU A 144 -5.98 -3.37 7.10
N ASP A 145 -4.86 -3.74 7.72
CA ASP A 145 -4.04 -2.85 8.55
C ASP A 145 -3.63 -1.58 7.77
N ASP A 146 -3.13 -1.76 6.56
CA ASP A 146 -2.70 -0.68 5.70
C ASP A 146 -3.86 0.16 5.14
N ILE A 147 -5.05 -0.43 4.98
CA ILE A 147 -6.25 0.33 4.60
C ILE A 147 -6.62 1.35 5.69
N PHE A 148 -6.45 1.03 6.98
CA PHE A 148 -6.66 2.02 8.04
C PHE A 148 -5.61 3.13 8.00
N ALA A 149 -4.35 2.82 7.74
CA ALA A 149 -3.31 3.84 7.54
C ALA A 149 -3.64 4.73 6.33
N ALA A 150 -4.16 4.14 5.24
CA ALA A 150 -4.61 4.88 4.06
C ALA A 150 -5.75 5.86 4.40
N VAL A 151 -6.74 5.46 5.20
CA VAL A 151 -7.83 6.35 5.63
C VAL A 151 -7.30 7.56 6.37
N TYR A 152 -6.35 7.40 7.29
CA TYR A 152 -5.73 8.54 7.98
C TYR A 152 -4.98 9.47 7.01
N ALA A 153 -4.22 8.91 6.09
CA ALA A 153 -3.51 9.70 5.08
C ALA A 153 -4.48 10.50 4.20
N ILE A 154 -5.56 9.87 3.74
CA ILE A 154 -6.61 10.52 2.93
C ILE A 154 -7.24 11.68 3.69
N LEU A 155 -7.62 11.48 4.96
CA LEU A 155 -8.22 12.53 5.77
C LEU A 155 -7.30 13.73 5.95
N VAL A 156 -6.02 13.48 6.27
CA VAL A 156 -5.05 14.56 6.47
C VAL A 156 -4.77 15.31 5.18
N ILE A 157 -4.50 14.62 4.08
CA ILE A 157 -4.16 15.26 2.79
C ILE A 157 -5.34 16.06 2.25
N ASN A 158 -6.56 15.52 2.29
CA ASN A 158 -7.73 16.27 1.83
C ASN A 158 -8.05 17.47 2.73
N SER A 159 -7.83 17.37 4.04
CA SER A 159 -7.96 18.51 4.95
C SER A 159 -6.94 19.61 4.62
N MET A 160 -5.69 19.24 4.37
CA MET A 160 -4.64 20.19 3.95
C MET A 160 -4.99 20.85 2.61
N ALA A 161 -5.47 20.08 1.64
CA ALA A 161 -5.87 20.59 0.33
C ALA A 161 -7.07 21.55 0.43
N TRP A 162 -8.01 21.27 1.31
CA TRP A 162 -9.15 22.15 1.58
C TRP A 162 -8.69 23.48 2.19
N VAL A 163 -7.84 23.42 3.20
CA VAL A 163 -7.27 24.64 3.86
C VAL A 163 -6.44 25.45 2.86
N ALA A 164 -5.69 24.79 1.98
CA ALA A 164 -4.89 25.46 0.95
C ALA A 164 -5.75 26.07 -0.19
N GLY A 165 -7.06 25.95 -0.13
CA GLY A 165 -7.97 26.44 -1.16
C GLY A 165 -7.88 25.68 -2.50
N PHE A 166 -7.22 24.51 -2.51
CA PHE A 166 -7.08 23.69 -3.73
C PHE A 166 -8.45 23.29 -4.30
N TYR A 167 -9.43 23.04 -3.43
CA TYR A 167 -10.83 22.77 -3.81
C TYR A 167 -11.67 24.03 -3.97
N GLY A 168 -11.04 25.22 -4.14
CA GLY A 168 -11.74 26.50 -4.26
C GLY A 168 -12.77 26.48 -5.39
N ALA A 169 -14.01 26.87 -5.08
CA ALA A 169 -15.18 27.11 -5.93
C ALA A 169 -15.55 26.04 -6.99
N ALA A 170 -14.71 25.09 -7.30
CA ALA A 170 -15.00 23.96 -8.18
C ALA A 170 -15.17 22.70 -7.33
N SER A 171 -16.40 22.31 -7.14
CA SER A 171 -16.97 21.08 -6.56
C SER A 171 -16.05 19.90 -6.20
N PRO A 172 -16.31 19.25 -5.06
CA PRO A 172 -15.52 18.11 -4.54
C PRO A 172 -15.80 16.77 -5.27
N ILE A 173 -16.08 16.77 -6.55
CA ILE A 173 -16.43 15.54 -7.28
C ILE A 173 -15.25 15.07 -8.12
N TRP A 174 -14.21 14.59 -7.44
CA TRP A 174 -13.06 13.89 -8.04
C TRP A 174 -13.36 12.44 -8.43
N ILE A 175 -14.48 11.91 -7.97
CA ILE A 175 -14.81 10.48 -8.05
C ILE A 175 -15.38 10.09 -9.42
N LEU A 176 -15.76 11.05 -10.26
CA LEU A 176 -16.55 10.81 -11.48
C LEU A 176 -15.94 11.38 -12.78
N GLN A 177 -14.66 11.75 -12.79
CA GLN A 177 -13.99 12.10 -14.05
C GLN A 177 -12.91 11.11 -14.42
#